data_7bbcb15626b1403b08f806c60b1cb9ad
#
_entry.id   7bbcb15626b1403b08f806c60b1cb9ad
#
_cell.length_a   1.000
_cell.length_b   1.000
_cell.length_c   1.000
_cell.angle_alpha   90.00
_cell.angle_beta   90.00
_cell.angle_gamma   90.00
#
_symmetry.space_group_name_H-M   'P 1'
#
loop_
_entity.id
_entity.type
_entity.pdbx_description
1 polymer ?
#
loop_
_entity_poly.entity_id
_entity_poly.type
_entity_poly.pdbx_seq_one_letter_code
_entity_poly.pdbx_strand_id
1 'polypeptide(L)'
;MSALLEVHNLFAGYGDVAVLRDVNFAVADGAITALIGRNGSGKSTAMRTVAGLLPARSGQIYLAGHDLTAARPSERVEAGLALVPEGRLVFPEFTVEETLRVGAYCARARAGAADRMEQMYGLFPRLRERRRSLAGALSGGEQQMLAIARGLMSAPRLLLLDEPSLGLAPTVIEQLFPTIVAIARSGVAVCLVEQDVQLSLEVADYAYMLENGAIVLEGPARDLLSSERVRTGYLGL
;
A
#
# COMPACT_ATOMS: atom_id res chain seq x y z
N MET A 1 18.67 8.78 -0.48
CA MET A 1 17.32 9.34 -0.23
C MET A 1 17.02 9.15 1.24
N SER A 2 16.34 10.10 1.89
CA SER A 2 15.93 9.93 3.30
C SER A 2 14.79 8.93 3.39
N ALA A 3 14.83 8.04 4.40
CA ALA A 3 13.73 7.13 4.67
C ALA A 3 12.52 7.93 5.21
N LEU A 4 11.34 7.68 4.66
CA LEU A 4 10.07 8.19 5.17
C LEU A 4 9.48 7.24 6.20
N LEU A 5 9.46 5.93 5.91
CA LEU A 5 9.10 4.88 6.85
C LEU A 5 10.35 4.09 7.20
N GLU A 6 10.53 3.79 8.48
CA GLU A 6 11.55 2.89 8.97
C GLU A 6 10.92 1.87 9.92
N VAL A 7 11.21 0.61 9.70
CA VAL A 7 10.76 -0.52 10.51
C VAL A 7 11.98 -1.29 10.98
N HIS A 8 12.15 -1.40 12.30
CA HIS A 8 13.32 -1.98 12.92
C HIS A 8 12.94 -3.16 13.84
N ASN A 9 13.58 -4.31 13.60
CA ASN A 9 13.49 -5.52 14.42
C ASN A 9 12.04 -5.91 14.75
N LEU A 10 11.14 -5.82 13.75
CA LEU A 10 9.71 -5.99 13.95
C LEU A 10 9.36 -7.46 14.17
N PHE A 11 8.71 -7.73 15.31
CA PHE A 11 8.06 -9.01 15.61
C PHE A 11 6.55 -8.77 15.73
N ALA A 12 5.73 -9.55 15.03
CA ALA A 12 4.28 -9.49 15.10
C ALA A 12 3.64 -10.84 14.78
N GLY A 13 2.36 -11.01 15.13
CA GLY A 13 1.63 -12.24 14.86
C GLY A 13 0.27 -12.26 15.56
N TYR A 14 -0.43 -13.38 15.45
CA TYR A 14 -1.80 -13.55 15.93
C TYR A 14 -1.84 -14.57 17.07
N GLY A 15 -2.47 -14.22 18.20
CA GLY A 15 -2.47 -15.06 19.39
C GLY A 15 -1.03 -15.45 19.77
N ASP A 16 -0.73 -16.73 19.88
CA ASP A 16 0.64 -17.23 20.19
C ASP A 16 1.50 -17.44 18.93
N VAL A 17 0.93 -17.34 17.74
CA VAL A 17 1.64 -17.58 16.49
C VAL A 17 2.45 -16.34 16.09
N ALA A 18 3.79 -16.46 16.06
CA ALA A 18 4.67 -15.44 15.51
C ALA A 18 4.70 -15.57 13.99
N VAL A 19 4.29 -14.49 13.27
CA VAL A 19 4.30 -14.41 11.82
C VAL A 19 5.52 -13.65 11.32
N LEU A 20 5.82 -12.50 11.92
CA LEU A 20 7.01 -11.70 11.60
C LEU A 20 8.09 -11.93 12.63
N ARG A 21 9.33 -12.06 12.15
CA ARG A 21 10.50 -12.36 12.96
C ARG A 21 11.66 -11.49 12.51
N ASP A 22 11.98 -10.48 13.31
CA ASP A 22 13.09 -9.56 13.06
C ASP A 22 13.03 -8.87 11.69
N VAL A 23 11.84 -8.41 11.32
CA VAL A 23 11.64 -7.77 10.01
C VAL A 23 12.15 -6.33 10.06
N ASN A 24 13.04 -6.02 9.12
CA ASN A 24 13.64 -4.70 8.94
C ASN A 24 13.41 -4.24 7.52
N PHE A 25 12.78 -3.08 7.30
CA PHE A 25 12.64 -2.48 5.99
C PHE A 25 12.39 -0.98 6.08
N ALA A 26 12.62 -0.27 4.98
CA ALA A 26 12.40 1.15 4.88
C ALA A 26 11.69 1.51 3.57
N VAL A 27 10.96 2.63 3.57
CA VAL A 27 10.38 3.23 2.37
C VAL A 27 10.96 4.63 2.23
N ALA A 28 11.59 4.91 1.09
CA ALA A 28 12.12 6.23 0.80
C ALA A 28 10.99 7.23 0.46
N ASP A 29 11.23 8.52 0.74
CA ASP A 29 10.26 9.58 0.44
C ASP A 29 10.04 9.69 -1.08
N GLY A 30 8.78 9.70 -1.54
CA GLY A 30 8.39 9.79 -2.94
C GLY A 30 8.77 8.58 -3.82
N ALA A 31 9.20 7.46 -3.24
CA ALA A 31 9.59 6.25 -3.97
C ALA A 31 8.53 5.14 -3.84
N ILE A 32 8.63 4.15 -4.73
CA ILE A 32 7.88 2.89 -4.65
C ILE A 32 8.80 1.83 -4.05
N THR A 33 8.43 1.31 -2.88
CA THR A 33 9.11 0.15 -2.27
C THR A 33 8.19 -1.06 -2.33
N ALA A 34 8.66 -2.17 -2.89
CA ALA A 34 7.90 -3.41 -2.93
C ALA A 34 8.29 -4.35 -1.78
N LEU A 35 7.29 -4.93 -1.13
CA LEU A 35 7.45 -6.06 -0.22
C LEU A 35 6.85 -7.30 -0.88
N ILE A 36 7.68 -8.14 -1.43
CA ILE A 36 7.31 -9.30 -2.25
C ILE A 36 7.53 -10.61 -1.51
N GLY A 37 6.82 -11.65 -1.90
CA GLY A 37 6.94 -12.99 -1.31
C GLY A 37 5.72 -13.85 -1.54
N ARG A 38 5.83 -15.15 -1.27
CA ARG A 38 4.73 -16.11 -1.45
C ARG A 38 3.58 -15.85 -0.49
N ASN A 39 2.42 -16.46 -0.76
CA ASN A 39 1.29 -16.44 0.18
C ASN A 39 1.71 -17.00 1.54
N GLY A 40 1.26 -16.34 2.61
CA GLY A 40 1.59 -16.73 3.98
C GLY A 40 2.99 -16.32 4.43
N SER A 41 3.79 -15.59 3.63
CA SER A 41 5.11 -15.12 4.04
C SER A 41 5.10 -14.04 5.13
N GLY A 42 3.94 -13.37 5.35
CA GLY A 42 3.77 -12.33 6.38
C GLY A 42 3.58 -10.91 5.83
N LYS A 43 3.46 -10.72 4.52
CA LYS A 43 3.34 -9.38 3.87
C LYS A 43 2.18 -8.55 4.43
N SER A 44 0.95 -9.06 4.38
CA SER A 44 -0.24 -8.37 4.91
C SER A 44 -0.16 -8.16 6.42
N THR A 45 0.51 -9.08 7.14
CA THR A 45 0.79 -8.92 8.58
C THR A 45 1.70 -7.71 8.81
N ALA A 46 2.75 -7.54 8.01
CA ALA A 46 3.62 -6.37 8.08
C ALA A 46 2.82 -5.07 7.81
N MET A 47 2.00 -5.04 6.74
CA MET A 47 1.16 -3.88 6.44
C MET A 47 0.18 -3.53 7.56
N ARG A 48 -0.51 -4.55 8.10
CA ARG A 48 -1.43 -4.35 9.24
C ARG A 48 -0.72 -3.85 10.48
N THR A 49 0.50 -4.33 10.75
CA THR A 49 1.29 -3.87 11.90
C THR A 49 1.77 -2.43 11.69
N VAL A 50 2.27 -2.08 10.51
CA VAL A 50 2.65 -0.71 10.17
C VAL A 50 1.45 0.24 10.19
N ALA A 51 0.25 -0.22 9.83
CA ALA A 51 -0.99 0.58 9.92
C ALA A 51 -1.59 0.65 11.34
N GLY A 52 -1.04 -0.10 12.31
CA GLY A 52 -1.54 -0.14 13.70
C GLY A 52 -2.80 -0.99 13.90
N LEU A 53 -3.18 -1.78 12.89
CA LEU A 53 -4.32 -2.71 12.96
C LEU A 53 -3.95 -4.02 13.67
N LEU A 54 -2.67 -4.32 13.77
CA LEU A 54 -2.10 -5.41 14.54
C LEU A 54 -0.99 -4.83 15.43
N PRO A 55 -0.99 -5.09 16.74
CA PRO A 55 0.07 -4.60 17.61
C PRO A 55 1.40 -5.29 17.30
N ALA A 56 2.49 -4.53 17.29
CA ALA A 56 3.83 -5.10 17.33
C ALA A 56 4.07 -5.80 18.67
N ARG A 57 4.70 -6.95 18.66
CA ARG A 57 5.17 -7.64 19.89
C ARG A 57 6.48 -7.03 20.39
N SER A 58 7.35 -6.66 19.46
CA SER A 58 8.57 -5.90 19.70
C SER A 58 9.03 -5.25 18.39
N GLY A 59 10.05 -4.40 18.48
CA GLY A 59 10.56 -3.61 17.36
C GLY A 59 10.03 -2.19 17.38
N GLN A 60 10.35 -1.42 16.36
CA GLN A 60 10.05 0.00 16.26
C GLN A 60 9.58 0.37 14.87
N ILE A 61 8.65 1.32 14.77
CA ILE A 61 8.08 1.83 13.52
C ILE A 61 8.14 3.36 13.58
N TYR A 62 8.88 3.96 12.65
CA TYR A 62 9.00 5.41 12.53
C TYR A 62 8.42 5.88 11.20
N LEU A 63 7.68 7.00 11.21
CA LEU A 63 7.25 7.71 10.02
C LEU A 63 7.76 9.14 10.08
N ALA A 64 8.58 9.53 9.11
CA ALA A 64 9.21 10.85 9.07
C ALA A 64 9.96 11.19 10.38
N GLY A 65 10.63 10.22 10.98
CA GLY A 65 11.36 10.34 12.24
C GLY A 65 10.48 10.34 13.51
N HIS A 66 9.16 10.24 13.38
CA HIS A 66 8.25 10.14 14.52
C HIS A 66 7.96 8.68 14.86
N ASP A 67 8.14 8.31 16.12
CA ASP A 67 7.83 6.95 16.59
C ASP A 67 6.31 6.72 16.59
N LEU A 68 5.85 5.76 15.79
CA LEU A 68 4.47 5.33 15.69
C LEU A 68 4.24 3.93 16.28
N THR A 69 5.22 3.33 16.93
CA THR A 69 5.16 1.92 17.39
C THR A 69 3.90 1.63 18.21
N ALA A 70 3.58 2.49 19.18
CA ALA A 70 2.40 2.36 20.03
C ALA A 70 1.21 3.23 19.56
N ALA A 71 1.34 3.96 18.45
CA ALA A 71 0.30 4.87 17.97
C ALA A 71 -0.92 4.10 17.47
N ARG A 72 -2.12 4.61 17.77
CA ARG A 72 -3.40 4.06 17.28
C ARG A 72 -3.53 4.27 15.76
N PRO A 73 -4.34 3.47 15.07
CA PRO A 73 -4.55 3.62 13.62
C PRO A 73 -4.92 5.05 13.20
N SER A 74 -5.80 5.72 13.95
CA SER A 74 -6.21 7.09 13.67
C SER A 74 -5.05 8.10 13.76
N GLU A 75 -4.13 7.91 14.71
CA GLU A 75 -2.94 8.75 14.88
C GLU A 75 -1.96 8.54 13.72
N ARG A 76 -1.83 7.31 13.22
CA ARG A 76 -1.01 7.00 12.03
C ARG A 76 -1.58 7.65 10.76
N VAL A 77 -2.91 7.68 10.62
CA VAL A 77 -3.57 8.41 9.51
C VAL A 77 -3.31 9.91 9.62
N GLU A 78 -3.43 10.50 10.82
CA GLU A 78 -3.10 11.92 11.03
C GLU A 78 -1.61 12.21 10.79
N ALA A 79 -0.70 11.27 11.05
CA ALA A 79 0.71 11.38 10.71
C ALA A 79 0.98 11.26 9.20
N GLY A 80 0.00 10.81 8.41
CA GLY A 80 0.10 10.72 6.95
C GLY A 80 0.30 9.33 6.39
N LEU A 81 -0.09 8.29 7.10
CA LEU A 81 -0.10 6.92 6.61
C LEU A 81 -1.51 6.53 6.17
N ALA A 82 -1.67 5.97 4.98
CA ALA A 82 -2.92 5.37 4.53
C ALA A 82 -2.70 3.92 4.13
N LEU A 83 -3.64 3.04 4.49
CA LEU A 83 -3.65 1.64 4.06
C LEU A 83 -4.85 1.39 3.15
N VAL A 84 -4.59 0.82 1.98
CA VAL A 84 -5.58 0.16 1.13
C VAL A 84 -5.39 -1.34 1.31
N PRO A 85 -6.23 -2.00 2.10
CA PRO A 85 -6.10 -3.41 2.38
C PRO A 85 -6.58 -4.26 1.21
N GLU A 86 -6.18 -5.53 1.22
CA GLU A 86 -6.74 -6.56 0.35
C GLU A 86 -8.29 -6.59 0.42
N GLY A 87 -8.93 -6.91 -0.70
CA GLY A 87 -10.40 -7.10 -0.75
C GLY A 87 -11.18 -5.82 -0.98
N ARG A 88 -10.51 -4.70 -1.36
CA ARG A 88 -11.12 -3.42 -1.77
C ARG A 88 -11.86 -2.68 -0.65
N LEU A 89 -12.65 -3.35 0.16
CA LEU A 89 -13.42 -2.86 1.33
C LEU A 89 -14.11 -1.51 1.06
N VAL A 90 -14.82 -1.41 -0.06
CA VAL A 90 -15.68 -0.26 -0.36
C VAL A 90 -16.98 -0.32 0.45
N PHE A 91 -17.63 0.82 0.63
CA PHE A 91 -18.96 0.90 1.25
C PHE A 91 -20.02 0.72 0.15
N PRO A 92 -20.65 -0.46 0.00
CA PRO A 92 -21.46 -0.78 -1.19
C PRO A 92 -22.67 0.12 -1.38
N GLU A 93 -23.22 0.66 -0.27
CA GLU A 93 -24.39 1.53 -0.26
C GLU A 93 -24.07 3.03 -0.44
N PHE A 94 -22.78 3.39 -0.41
CA PHE A 94 -22.34 4.75 -0.65
C PHE A 94 -22.09 4.97 -2.13
N THR A 95 -22.35 6.18 -2.61
CA THR A 95 -21.90 6.59 -3.92
C THR A 95 -20.38 6.71 -3.98
N VAL A 96 -19.81 6.72 -5.18
CA VAL A 96 -18.39 7.00 -5.40
C VAL A 96 -17.97 8.30 -4.71
N GLU A 97 -18.77 9.38 -4.90
CA GLU A 97 -18.49 10.69 -4.33
C GLU A 97 -18.52 10.67 -2.80
N GLU A 98 -19.49 10.01 -2.19
CA GLU A 98 -19.57 9.87 -0.73
C GLU A 98 -18.39 9.05 -0.17
N THR A 99 -18.02 7.96 -0.87
CA THR A 99 -16.86 7.14 -0.50
C THR A 99 -15.57 7.97 -0.51
N LEU A 100 -15.38 8.82 -1.50
CA LEU A 100 -14.22 9.72 -1.57
C LEU A 100 -14.24 10.75 -0.43
N ARG A 101 -15.40 11.35 -0.14
CA ARG A 101 -15.55 12.30 0.98
C ARG A 101 -15.19 11.70 2.33
N VAL A 102 -15.59 10.45 2.57
CA VAL A 102 -15.22 9.72 3.80
C VAL A 102 -13.71 9.57 3.91
N GLY A 103 -12.97 9.40 2.78
CA GLY A 103 -11.51 9.34 2.79
C GLY A 103 -10.83 10.58 3.36
N ALA A 104 -11.48 11.75 3.30
CA ALA A 104 -10.96 13.02 3.81
C ALA A 104 -11.38 13.33 5.27
N TYR A 105 -11.73 12.33 6.08
CA TYR A 105 -12.26 12.52 7.44
C TYR A 105 -11.24 13.09 8.44
N CYS A 106 -9.94 12.82 8.26
CA CYS A 106 -8.88 13.25 9.17
C CYS A 106 -8.67 14.77 9.09
N ALA A 107 -8.22 15.38 10.19
CA ALA A 107 -8.12 16.84 10.32
C ALA A 107 -7.22 17.44 9.23
N ARG A 108 -6.07 16.82 8.98
CA ARG A 108 -5.11 17.27 7.95
C ARG A 108 -5.67 17.25 6.53
N ALA A 109 -6.64 16.38 6.24
CA ALA A 109 -7.18 16.17 4.90
C ALA A 109 -8.40 17.06 4.59
N ARG A 110 -9.07 17.61 5.60
CA ARG A 110 -10.29 18.44 5.41
C ARG A 110 -10.01 19.69 4.59
N ALA A 111 -8.89 20.35 4.87
CA ALA A 111 -8.42 21.44 4.03
C ALA A 111 -8.04 20.91 2.65
N GLY A 112 -8.56 21.51 1.57
CA GLY A 112 -8.31 21.10 0.19
C GLY A 112 -8.99 19.79 -0.24
N ALA A 113 -9.97 19.26 0.51
CA ALA A 113 -10.68 18.05 0.15
C ALA A 113 -11.40 18.14 -1.21
N ALA A 114 -11.94 19.31 -1.57
CA ALA A 114 -12.60 19.53 -2.86
C ALA A 114 -11.61 19.45 -4.02
N ASP A 115 -10.47 20.13 -3.91
CA ASP A 115 -9.43 20.12 -4.95
C ASP A 115 -8.84 18.71 -5.10
N ARG A 116 -8.64 18.00 -3.98
CA ARG A 116 -8.15 16.63 -3.99
C ARG A 116 -9.14 15.65 -4.62
N MET A 117 -10.45 15.87 -4.42
CA MET A 117 -11.48 15.09 -5.13
C MET A 117 -11.38 15.27 -6.64
N GLU A 118 -11.16 16.50 -7.12
CA GLU A 118 -10.95 16.77 -8.54
C GLU A 118 -9.68 16.11 -9.06
N GLN A 119 -8.60 16.08 -8.26
CA GLN A 119 -7.38 15.35 -8.59
C GLN A 119 -7.66 13.83 -8.70
N MET A 120 -8.44 13.26 -7.77
CA MET A 120 -8.85 11.85 -7.86
C MET A 120 -9.66 11.57 -9.13
N TYR A 121 -10.54 12.45 -9.52
CA TYR A 121 -11.28 12.33 -10.79
C TYR A 121 -10.38 12.51 -12.03
N GLY A 122 -9.29 13.26 -11.91
CA GLY A 122 -8.26 13.35 -12.95
C GLY A 122 -7.46 12.05 -13.08
N LEU A 123 -7.06 11.47 -11.93
CA LEU A 123 -6.29 10.23 -11.87
C LEU A 123 -7.13 8.99 -12.24
N PHE A 124 -8.42 9.01 -11.90
CA PHE A 124 -9.38 7.92 -12.13
C PHE A 124 -10.62 8.43 -12.90
N PRO A 125 -10.53 8.68 -14.23
CA PRO A 125 -11.64 9.28 -15.00
C PRO A 125 -12.95 8.48 -14.92
N ARG A 126 -12.88 7.14 -14.83
CA ARG A 126 -14.05 6.28 -14.67
C ARG A 126 -14.82 6.56 -13.38
N LEU A 127 -14.14 6.94 -12.30
CA LEU A 127 -14.81 7.32 -11.06
C LEU A 127 -15.59 8.64 -11.22
N ARG A 128 -15.10 9.56 -12.04
CA ARG A 128 -15.84 10.80 -12.38
C ARG A 128 -17.14 10.49 -13.12
N GLU A 129 -17.07 9.63 -14.14
CA GLU A 129 -18.25 9.20 -14.92
C GLU A 129 -19.29 8.53 -14.02
N ARG A 130 -18.84 7.79 -13.04
CA ARG A 130 -19.66 6.99 -12.12
C ARG A 130 -19.87 7.64 -10.75
N ARG A 131 -19.60 8.95 -10.59
CA ARG A 131 -19.58 9.62 -9.28
C ARG A 131 -20.84 9.45 -8.44
N ARG A 132 -22.01 9.33 -9.11
CA ARG A 132 -23.32 9.14 -8.48
C ARG A 132 -23.75 7.68 -8.39
N SER A 133 -22.99 6.75 -8.95
CA SER A 133 -23.27 5.31 -8.85
C SER A 133 -22.90 4.80 -7.47
N LEU A 134 -23.64 3.81 -6.97
CA LEU A 134 -23.29 3.11 -5.74
C LEU A 134 -21.98 2.34 -5.94
N ALA A 135 -21.12 2.32 -4.93
CA ALA A 135 -19.84 1.61 -4.97
C ALA A 135 -20.02 0.10 -5.17
N GLY A 136 -21.12 -0.47 -4.65
CA GLY A 136 -21.47 -1.88 -4.87
C GLY A 136 -21.83 -2.22 -6.32
N ALA A 137 -22.23 -1.23 -7.15
CA ALA A 137 -22.58 -1.42 -8.55
C ALA A 137 -21.38 -1.24 -9.50
N LEU A 138 -20.19 -0.96 -9.00
CA LEU A 138 -18.95 -0.85 -9.75
C LEU A 138 -18.37 -2.23 -10.08
N SER A 139 -17.65 -2.32 -11.21
CA SER A 139 -16.82 -3.48 -11.50
C SER A 139 -15.71 -3.64 -10.46
N GLY A 140 -15.13 -4.85 -10.35
CA GLY A 140 -14.04 -5.10 -9.40
C GLY A 140 -12.84 -4.17 -9.59
N GLY A 141 -12.48 -3.84 -10.81
CA GLY A 141 -11.42 -2.88 -11.11
C GLY A 141 -11.77 -1.46 -10.68
N GLU A 142 -13.00 -1.00 -10.97
CA GLU A 142 -13.48 0.31 -10.52
C GLU A 142 -13.54 0.41 -8.99
N GLN A 143 -13.93 -0.67 -8.30
CA GLN A 143 -13.91 -0.72 -6.83
C GLN A 143 -12.49 -0.63 -6.28
N GLN A 144 -11.51 -1.28 -6.93
CA GLN A 144 -10.10 -1.17 -6.55
C GLN A 144 -9.58 0.26 -6.73
N MET A 145 -9.88 0.89 -7.86
CA MET A 145 -9.53 2.30 -8.10
C MET A 145 -10.19 3.23 -7.08
N LEU A 146 -11.46 2.96 -6.70
CA LEU A 146 -12.16 3.72 -5.67
C LEU A 146 -11.52 3.54 -4.29
N ALA A 147 -11.08 2.34 -3.92
CA ALA A 147 -10.40 2.09 -2.67
C ALA A 147 -9.06 2.85 -2.58
N ILE A 148 -8.28 2.85 -3.66
CA ILE A 148 -7.03 3.62 -3.75
C ILE A 148 -7.31 5.13 -3.67
N ALA A 149 -8.26 5.63 -4.46
CA ALA A 149 -8.66 7.03 -4.46
C ALA A 149 -9.13 7.48 -3.07
N ARG A 150 -9.94 6.66 -2.37
CA ARG A 150 -10.35 6.92 -0.98
C ARG A 150 -9.15 7.03 -0.04
N GLY A 151 -8.14 6.15 -0.17
CA GLY A 151 -6.90 6.24 0.59
C GLY A 151 -6.16 7.55 0.35
N LEU A 152 -6.05 7.97 -0.91
CA LEU A 152 -5.40 9.22 -1.31
C LEU A 152 -6.16 10.47 -0.82
N MET A 153 -7.48 10.39 -0.64
CA MET A 153 -8.27 11.48 -0.06
C MET A 153 -7.82 11.88 1.35
N SER A 154 -7.15 11.01 2.10
CA SER A 154 -6.55 11.35 3.40
C SER A 154 -5.30 12.24 3.30
N ALA A 155 -4.88 12.62 2.09
CA ALA A 155 -3.64 13.35 1.80
C ALA A 155 -2.40 12.64 2.39
N PRO A 156 -2.17 11.37 2.12
CA PRO A 156 -1.11 10.63 2.77
C PRO A 156 0.27 11.08 2.28
N ARG A 157 1.28 10.92 3.14
CA ARG A 157 2.70 10.93 2.76
C ARG A 157 3.13 9.54 2.31
N LEU A 158 2.56 8.50 2.94
CA LEU A 158 2.81 7.09 2.64
C LEU A 158 1.50 6.35 2.37
N LEU A 159 1.40 5.74 1.21
CA LEU A 159 0.30 4.85 0.82
C LEU A 159 0.78 3.39 0.89
N LEU A 160 0.16 2.59 1.74
CA LEU A 160 0.35 1.14 1.80
C LEU A 160 -0.71 0.48 0.91
N LEU A 161 -0.29 -0.34 -0.04
CA LEU A 161 -1.16 -1.11 -0.94
C LEU A 161 -0.95 -2.61 -0.69
N ASP A 162 -1.97 -3.29 -0.19
CA ASP A 162 -1.92 -4.73 0.13
C ASP A 162 -2.62 -5.53 -0.97
N GLU A 163 -1.84 -6.19 -1.81
CA GLU A 163 -2.25 -7.02 -2.97
C GLU A 163 -3.29 -6.33 -3.87
N PRO A 164 -3.01 -5.11 -4.37
CA PRO A 164 -3.98 -4.33 -5.12
C PRO A 164 -4.38 -4.96 -6.46
N SER A 165 -3.59 -5.87 -7.04
CA SER A 165 -3.88 -6.56 -8.30
C SER A 165 -4.74 -7.82 -8.13
N LEU A 166 -4.91 -8.32 -6.91
CA LEU A 166 -5.56 -9.61 -6.65
C LEU A 166 -7.00 -9.66 -7.18
N GLY A 167 -7.27 -10.67 -8.03
CA GLY A 167 -8.60 -10.91 -8.60
C GLY A 167 -9.06 -9.83 -9.58
N LEU A 168 -8.12 -9.10 -10.19
CA LEU A 168 -8.39 -8.16 -11.28
C LEU A 168 -8.16 -8.81 -12.65
N ALA A 169 -8.89 -8.35 -13.65
CA ALA A 169 -8.65 -8.73 -15.04
C ALA A 169 -7.31 -8.14 -15.53
N PRO A 170 -6.58 -8.80 -16.45
CA PRO A 170 -5.31 -8.32 -16.97
C PRO A 170 -5.33 -6.89 -17.48
N THR A 171 -6.38 -6.50 -18.20
CA THR A 171 -6.55 -5.13 -18.71
C THR A 171 -6.68 -4.06 -17.62
N VAL A 172 -7.16 -4.45 -16.43
CA VAL A 172 -7.22 -3.54 -15.26
C VAL A 172 -5.85 -3.45 -14.60
N ILE A 173 -5.13 -4.55 -14.52
CA ILE A 173 -3.75 -4.59 -13.98
C ILE A 173 -2.84 -3.68 -14.81
N GLU A 174 -2.95 -3.73 -16.17
CA GLU A 174 -2.22 -2.84 -17.08
C GLU A 174 -2.47 -1.35 -16.84
N GLN A 175 -3.61 -0.99 -16.26
CA GLN A 175 -3.93 0.40 -15.89
C GLN A 175 -3.52 0.73 -14.44
N LEU A 176 -3.57 -0.25 -13.55
CA LEU A 176 -3.29 -0.09 -12.13
C LEU A 176 -1.83 0.31 -11.87
N PHE A 177 -0.87 -0.43 -12.41
CA PHE A 177 0.55 -0.18 -12.13
C PHE A 177 1.06 1.17 -12.64
N PRO A 178 0.73 1.63 -13.88
CA PRO A 178 1.01 3.00 -14.28
C PRO A 178 0.38 4.06 -13.37
N THR A 179 -0.81 3.79 -12.83
CA THR A 179 -1.46 4.68 -11.87
C THR A 179 -0.68 4.74 -10.55
N ILE A 180 -0.18 3.61 -10.03
CA ILE A 180 0.68 3.58 -8.84
C ILE A 180 1.96 4.40 -9.08
N VAL A 181 2.58 4.28 -10.25
CA VAL A 181 3.74 5.09 -10.63
C VAL A 181 3.38 6.58 -10.68
N ALA A 182 2.22 6.95 -11.21
CA ALA A 182 1.75 8.34 -11.24
C ALA A 182 1.52 8.90 -9.82
N ILE A 183 0.99 8.09 -8.91
CA ILE A 183 0.83 8.44 -7.49
C ILE A 183 2.20 8.74 -6.86
N ALA A 184 3.18 7.87 -7.05
CA ALA A 184 4.53 8.09 -6.49
C ALA A 184 5.18 9.36 -7.07
N ARG A 185 5.05 9.59 -8.38
CA ARG A 185 5.54 10.81 -9.04
C ARG A 185 4.86 12.09 -8.56
N SER A 186 3.67 12.02 -7.98
CA SER A 186 3.02 13.17 -7.34
C SER A 186 3.58 13.50 -5.95
N GLY A 187 4.56 12.72 -5.46
CA GLY A 187 5.23 12.93 -4.17
C GLY A 187 4.66 12.09 -3.02
N VAL A 188 3.77 11.14 -3.29
CA VAL A 188 3.28 10.18 -2.29
C VAL A 188 4.18 8.94 -2.33
N ALA A 189 4.88 8.62 -1.24
CA ALA A 189 5.61 7.36 -1.14
C ALA A 189 4.63 6.17 -1.16
N VAL A 190 5.02 5.07 -1.81
CA VAL A 190 4.19 3.87 -1.91
C VAL A 190 4.94 2.66 -1.35
N CYS A 191 4.31 1.93 -0.45
CA CYS A 191 4.74 0.58 -0.08
C CYS A 191 3.76 -0.43 -0.70
N LEU A 192 4.22 -1.16 -1.70
CA LEU A 192 3.44 -2.09 -2.48
C LEU A 192 3.70 -3.51 -2.01
N VAL A 193 2.66 -4.21 -1.57
CA VAL A 193 2.69 -5.64 -1.29
C VAL A 193 2.03 -6.38 -2.44
N GLU A 194 2.72 -7.33 -3.05
CA GLU A 194 2.23 -8.11 -4.17
C GLU A 194 2.77 -9.55 -4.18
N GLN A 195 2.04 -10.43 -4.88
CA GLN A 195 2.49 -11.78 -5.18
C GLN A 195 3.21 -11.85 -6.53
N ASP A 196 2.79 -11.02 -7.48
CA ASP A 196 3.46 -10.93 -8.78
C ASP A 196 4.77 -10.18 -8.62
N VAL A 197 5.84 -10.96 -8.51
CA VAL A 197 7.20 -10.47 -8.30
C VAL A 197 7.67 -9.65 -9.49
N GLN A 198 7.36 -10.09 -10.72
CA GLN A 198 7.81 -9.41 -11.92
C GLN A 198 7.20 -8.02 -12.02
N LEU A 199 5.87 -7.93 -11.99
CA LEU A 199 5.17 -6.64 -12.07
C LEU A 199 5.58 -5.68 -10.96
N SER A 200 5.79 -6.21 -9.74
CA SER A 200 6.24 -5.40 -8.61
C SER A 200 7.62 -4.80 -8.84
N LEU A 201 8.58 -5.62 -9.31
CA LEU A 201 9.95 -5.19 -9.55
C LEU A 201 10.08 -4.25 -10.76
N GLU A 202 9.17 -4.34 -11.74
CA GLU A 202 9.14 -3.44 -12.90
C GLU A 202 8.76 -2.00 -12.51
N VAL A 203 7.99 -1.81 -11.44
CA VAL A 203 7.53 -0.47 -11.02
C VAL A 203 8.21 0.06 -9.77
N ALA A 204 8.83 -0.79 -8.96
CA ALA A 204 9.47 -0.40 -7.71
C ALA A 204 10.87 0.19 -7.94
N ASP A 205 11.26 1.09 -7.04
CA ASP A 205 12.64 1.59 -6.94
C ASP A 205 13.51 0.64 -6.12
N TYR A 206 12.94 0.08 -5.04
CA TYR A 206 13.59 -0.83 -4.11
C TYR A 206 12.64 -1.95 -3.71
N ALA A 207 13.16 -3.13 -3.39
CA ALA A 207 12.32 -4.22 -2.94
C ALA A 207 12.95 -5.05 -1.81
N TYR A 208 12.07 -5.59 -0.99
CA TYR A 208 12.36 -6.55 0.08
C TYR A 208 11.62 -7.84 -0.19
N MET A 209 12.30 -8.96 -0.10
CA MET A 209 11.72 -10.29 -0.26
C MET A 209 11.49 -10.92 1.11
N LEU A 210 10.23 -11.22 1.41
CA LEU A 210 9.80 -11.80 2.67
C LEU A 210 9.52 -13.30 2.51
N GLU A 211 10.19 -14.12 3.28
CA GLU A 211 9.96 -15.56 3.38
C GLU A 211 9.83 -15.98 4.85
N ASN A 212 8.81 -16.77 5.17
CA ASN A 212 8.60 -17.31 6.52
C ASN A 212 8.72 -16.26 7.64
N GLY A 213 8.27 -15.02 7.34
CA GLY A 213 8.25 -13.94 8.31
C GLY A 213 9.57 -13.19 8.49
N ALA A 214 10.57 -13.41 7.64
CA ALA A 214 11.85 -12.70 7.68
C ALA A 214 12.24 -12.17 6.29
N ILE A 215 12.97 -11.06 6.22
CA ILE A 215 13.56 -10.55 4.99
C ILE A 215 14.75 -11.43 4.62
N VAL A 216 14.73 -12.02 3.42
CA VAL A 216 15.78 -12.93 2.93
C VAL A 216 16.61 -12.34 1.80
N LEU A 217 16.10 -11.27 1.17
CA LEU A 217 16.78 -10.57 0.09
C LEU A 217 16.24 -9.15 0.01
N GLU A 218 17.11 -8.19 -0.30
CA GLU A 218 16.72 -6.80 -0.52
C GLU A 218 17.67 -6.12 -1.51
N GLY A 219 17.20 -5.07 -2.15
CA GLY A 219 18.04 -4.29 -3.08
C GLY A 219 17.22 -3.42 -4.04
N PRO A 220 17.91 -2.65 -4.90
CA PRO A 220 17.28 -1.96 -6.01
C PRO A 220 16.48 -2.96 -6.86
N ALA A 221 15.22 -2.62 -7.19
CA ALA A 221 14.32 -3.55 -7.85
C ALA A 221 14.86 -4.08 -9.19
N ARG A 222 15.53 -3.22 -9.97
CA ARG A 222 16.20 -3.59 -11.23
C ARG A 222 17.28 -4.67 -11.05
N ASP A 223 18.01 -4.62 -9.94
CA ASP A 223 19.10 -5.57 -9.66
C ASP A 223 18.51 -6.92 -9.24
N LEU A 224 17.42 -6.89 -8.45
CA LEU A 224 16.67 -8.08 -8.07
C LEU A 224 16.01 -8.76 -9.27
N LEU A 225 15.44 -8.00 -10.20
CA LEU A 225 14.82 -8.53 -11.42
C LEU A 225 15.81 -9.31 -12.29
N SER A 226 17.08 -8.92 -12.27
CA SER A 226 18.17 -9.58 -13.01
C SER A 226 18.85 -10.71 -12.23
N SER A 227 18.57 -10.86 -10.93
CA SER A 227 19.25 -11.85 -10.09
C SER A 227 18.78 -13.28 -10.40
N GLU A 228 19.71 -14.23 -10.50
CA GLU A 228 19.43 -15.66 -10.76
C GLU A 228 18.52 -16.25 -9.68
N ARG A 229 18.70 -15.87 -8.42
CA ARG A 229 17.90 -16.33 -7.28
C ARG A 229 16.42 -15.94 -7.42
N VAL A 230 16.13 -14.74 -7.90
CA VAL A 230 14.75 -14.28 -8.13
C VAL A 230 14.17 -14.94 -9.37
N ARG A 231 14.96 -15.05 -10.45
CA ARG A 231 14.52 -15.65 -11.71
C ARG A 231 14.13 -17.13 -11.54
N THR A 232 15.00 -17.92 -10.94
CA THR A 232 14.73 -19.37 -10.75
C THR A 232 13.75 -19.63 -9.62
N GLY A 233 13.82 -18.89 -8.51
CA GLY A 233 12.97 -19.12 -7.33
C GLY A 233 11.54 -18.60 -7.44
N TYR A 234 11.31 -17.55 -8.24
CA TYR A 234 10.04 -16.81 -8.25
C TYR A 234 9.47 -16.52 -9.63
N LEU A 235 10.29 -16.41 -10.68
CA LEU A 235 9.82 -16.14 -12.03
C LEU A 235 9.71 -17.41 -12.89
N GLY A 236 10.21 -18.54 -12.41
CA GLY A 236 10.17 -19.82 -13.13
C GLY A 236 11.03 -19.84 -14.40
N LEU A 237 12.07 -19.02 -14.46
CA LEU A 237 12.97 -18.82 -15.61
C LEU A 237 14.32 -19.47 -15.36
#